data_19ef17991e6b6c77c8afb6a5437fdfb5
#
_entry.id   19ef17991e6b6c77c8afb6a5437fdfb5
#
_cell.length_a   1.000
_cell.length_b   1.000
_cell.length_c   1.000
_cell.angle_alpha   90.00
_cell.angle_beta   90.00
_cell.angle_gamma   90.00
#
_symmetry.space_group_name_H-M   'P 1'
#
loop_
_entity.id
_entity.type
_entity.pdbx_description
1 polymer ?
#
loop_
_entity_poly.entity_id
_entity_poly.type
_entity_poly.pdbx_seq_one_letter_code
_entity_poly.pdbx_strand_id
1 'polypeptide(L)' 'VRKLVYGSEKKVRMLEFCRDKEYDPADAWYYGDSYTDRYVMEAVGNPVAVYPDKKLLKTARRNHWPILQ' A
#
# COMPACT_ATOMS: atom_id res chain seq x y z
N VAL A 1 6.73 5.53 5.21
CA VAL A 1 6.01 5.55 6.50
C VAL A 1 6.72 4.66 7.49
N ARG A 2 7.05 5.21 8.62
CA ARG A 2 7.75 4.48 9.61
C ARG A 2 6.90 3.96 10.71
N LYS A 3 5.78 4.56 10.92
CA LYS A 3 4.91 4.19 11.98
C LYS A 3 4.28 2.84 11.70
N LEU A 4 4.27 1.97 12.68
CA LEU A 4 3.65 0.66 12.52
C LEU A 4 2.17 0.76 12.77
N VAL A 5 1.40 0.63 11.72
CA VAL A 5 -0.05 0.66 11.76
C VAL A 5 -0.52 -0.48 10.87
N TYR A 6 -1.56 -1.17 11.26
CA TYR A 6 -2.01 -2.35 10.53
C TYR A 6 -3.41 -2.19 9.98
N GLY A 7 -3.67 -2.91 8.90
CA GLY A 7 -4.99 -2.99 8.31
C GLY A 7 -5.50 -1.64 7.84
N SER A 8 -6.77 -1.40 8.07
CA SER A 8 -7.42 -0.19 7.58
C SER A 8 -6.91 1.09 8.24
N GLU A 9 -6.32 0.96 9.43
CA GLU A 9 -5.74 2.13 10.09
C GLU A 9 -4.59 2.71 9.30
N LYS A 10 -3.80 1.85 8.69
CA LYS A 10 -2.68 2.27 7.87
C LYS A 10 -3.18 3.10 6.69
N LYS A 11 -4.28 2.67 6.09
CA LYS A 11 -4.89 3.41 5.00
C LYS A 11 -5.37 4.79 5.44
N VAL A 12 -6.06 4.84 6.59
CA VAL A 12 -6.57 6.12 7.10
C VAL A 12 -5.43 7.09 7.36
N ARG A 13 -4.37 6.62 7.99
CA ARG A 13 -3.23 7.49 8.28
C ARG A 13 -2.55 7.99 7.02
N MET A 14 -2.44 7.13 6.03
CA MET A 14 -1.85 7.52 4.76
C MET A 14 -2.70 8.60 4.09
N LEU A 15 -4.02 8.44 4.10
CA LEU A 15 -4.90 9.42 3.48
C LEU A 15 -4.87 10.76 4.21
N GLU A 16 -4.78 10.72 5.54
CA GLU A 16 -4.65 11.93 6.33
C GLU A 16 -3.35 12.66 6.01
N PHE A 17 -2.26 11.89 5.89
CA PHE A 17 -0.98 12.48 5.54
C PHE A 17 -1.04 13.16 4.17
N CYS A 18 -1.63 12.49 3.20
CA CYS A 18 -1.74 13.04 1.86
C CYS A 18 -2.58 14.33 1.87
N ARG A 19 -3.67 14.33 2.63
CA ARG A 19 -4.51 15.50 2.71
C ARG A 19 -3.79 16.68 3.35
N ASP A 20 -3.07 16.41 4.44
CA ASP A 20 -2.36 17.47 5.15
C ASP A 20 -1.26 18.09 4.30
N LYS A 21 -0.64 17.28 3.44
CA LYS A 21 0.42 17.75 2.56
C LYS A 21 -0.07 18.11 1.18
N GLU A 22 -1.38 17.99 0.95
CA GLU A 22 -1.98 18.28 -0.34
C GLU A 22 -1.44 17.37 -1.45
N TYR A 23 -1.10 16.14 -1.10
CA TYR A 23 -0.70 15.11 -2.07
C TYR A 23 -1.93 14.33 -2.52
N ASP A 24 -1.93 13.94 -3.79
CA ASP A 24 -2.99 13.09 -4.31
C ASP A 24 -2.57 11.63 -4.10
N PRO A 25 -3.37 10.83 -3.39
CA PRO A 25 -3.04 9.42 -3.21
C PRO A 25 -2.81 8.68 -4.53
N ALA A 26 -3.44 9.11 -5.60
CA ALA A 26 -3.25 8.49 -6.91
C ALA A 26 -1.82 8.62 -7.42
N ASP A 27 -1.08 9.61 -6.92
CA ASP A 27 0.31 9.83 -7.31
C ASP A 27 1.29 9.20 -6.31
N ALA A 28 0.78 8.63 -5.23
CA ALA A 28 1.64 8.10 -4.18
C ALA A 28 2.16 6.70 -4.53
N TRP A 29 3.36 6.41 -4.08
CA TRP A 29 3.97 5.10 -4.19
C TRP A 29 3.96 4.44 -2.82
N TYR A 30 3.72 3.15 -2.77
CA TYR A 30 3.76 2.41 -1.52
C TYR A 30 4.35 1.04 -1.76
N TYR A 31 5.35 0.69 -0.97
CA TYR A 31 6.03 -0.60 -1.06
C TYR A 31 5.60 -1.44 0.13
N GLY A 32 4.94 -2.56 -0.12
CA GLY A 32 4.43 -3.41 0.94
C GLY A 32 4.89 -4.85 0.79
N ASP A 33 5.05 -5.55 1.92
CA ASP A 33 5.46 -6.95 1.91
C ASP A 33 4.46 -7.87 2.62
N SER A 34 3.47 -7.30 3.27
CA SER A 34 2.52 -8.07 4.08
C SER A 34 1.09 -7.87 3.57
N TYR A 35 0.28 -8.90 3.74
CA TYR A 35 -1.13 -8.82 3.35
C TYR A 35 -1.87 -7.67 4.04
N THR A 36 -1.42 -7.28 5.24
CA THR A 36 -2.04 -6.15 5.94
C THR A 36 -1.78 -4.83 5.23
N ASP A 37 -0.80 -4.77 4.34
CA ASP A 37 -0.52 -3.56 3.58
C ASP A 37 -1.51 -3.35 2.43
N ARG A 38 -2.36 -4.31 2.12
CA ARG A 38 -3.23 -4.22 0.96
C ARG A 38 -4.17 -3.03 1.01
N TYR A 39 -4.58 -2.62 2.21
CA TYR A 39 -5.49 -1.48 2.33
C TYR A 39 -4.85 -0.20 1.81
N VAL A 40 -3.60 0.03 2.16
CA VAL A 40 -2.87 1.20 1.66
C VAL A 40 -2.59 1.03 0.18
N MET A 41 -2.19 -0.17 -0.22
CA MET A 41 -1.83 -0.43 -1.61
C MET A 41 -3.02 -0.24 -2.54
N GLU A 42 -4.21 -0.54 -2.06
CA GLU A 42 -5.42 -0.33 -2.85
C GLU A 42 -5.78 1.15 -2.97
N ALA A 43 -5.29 1.96 -2.05
CA ALA A 43 -5.65 3.38 -2.01
C ALA A 43 -4.67 4.28 -2.75
N VAL A 44 -3.45 3.77 -3.05
CA VAL A 44 -2.46 4.58 -3.77
C VAL A 44 -2.47 4.21 -5.24
N GLY A 45 -1.97 5.11 -6.07
CA GLY A 45 -1.91 4.86 -7.50
C GLY A 45 -0.77 3.97 -7.92
N ASN A 46 0.29 3.86 -7.11
CA ASN A 46 1.49 3.12 -7.48
C ASN A 46 1.92 2.13 -6.39
N PRO A 47 1.13 1.07 -6.14
CA PRO A 47 1.52 0.07 -5.16
C PRO A 47 2.55 -0.89 -5.75
N VAL A 48 3.53 -1.29 -4.93
CA VAL A 48 4.54 -2.25 -5.34
C VAL A 48 4.68 -3.30 -4.24
N ALA A 49 4.54 -4.57 -4.60
CA ALA A 49 4.69 -5.66 -3.64
C ALA A 49 6.16 -6.09 -3.65
N VAL A 50 6.81 -6.01 -2.48
CA VAL A 50 8.24 -6.32 -2.35
C VAL A 50 8.38 -7.56 -1.50
N TYR A 51 8.90 -8.64 -2.09
CA TYR A 51 9.03 -9.94 -1.43
C TYR A 51 7.77 -10.25 -0.63
N PRO A 52 6.59 -10.24 -1.28
CA PRO A 52 5.33 -10.33 -0.55
C PRO A 52 5.09 -11.71 0.05
N ASP A 53 4.31 -11.74 1.16
CA ASP A 53 3.85 -13.01 1.67
C ASP A 53 2.86 -13.62 0.67
N LYS A 54 2.43 -14.87 0.93
CA LYS A 54 1.59 -15.59 -0.03
C LYS A 54 0.28 -14.88 -0.32
N LYS A 55 -0.34 -14.35 0.70
CA LYS A 55 -1.64 -13.70 0.53
C LYS A 55 -1.50 -12.39 -0.25
N LEU A 56 -0.47 -11.62 0.05
CA LEU A 56 -0.24 -10.39 -0.68
C LEU A 56 0.17 -10.69 -2.12
N LEU A 57 0.93 -11.75 -2.33
CA LEU A 57 1.32 -12.14 -3.68
C LEU A 57 0.10 -12.41 -4.54
N LYS A 58 -0.87 -13.15 -3.99
CA LYS A 58 -2.11 -13.44 -4.72
C LYS A 58 -2.86 -12.15 -5.04
N THR A 59 -2.95 -11.26 -4.07
CA THR A 59 -3.65 -9.99 -4.25
C THR A 59 -2.96 -9.14 -5.30
N ALA A 60 -1.64 -9.07 -5.26
CA ALA A 60 -0.88 -8.29 -6.21
C ALA A 60 -1.08 -8.82 -7.64
N ARG A 61 -1.08 -10.14 -7.81
CA ARG A 61 -1.29 -10.73 -9.12
C ARG A 61 -2.69 -10.45 -9.64
N ARG A 62 -3.68 -10.53 -8.75
CA ARG A 62 -5.06 -10.28 -9.14
C ARG A 62 -5.26 -8.83 -9.58
N ASN A 63 -4.56 -7.91 -8.93
CA ASN A 63 -4.70 -6.49 -9.23
C ASN A 63 -3.65 -5.98 -10.21
N HIS A 64 -2.79 -6.86 -10.71
CA HIS A 64 -1.72 -6.50 -11.66
C HIS A 64 -0.75 -5.49 -11.08
N TRP A 65 -0.50 -5.56 -9.78
CA TRP A 65 0.48 -4.70 -9.14
C TRP A 65 1.89 -5.20 -9.43
N PRO A 66 2.86 -4.31 -9.60
CA PRO A 66 4.27 -4.71 -9.76
C PRO A 66 4.75 -5.51 -8.54
N ILE A 67 5.54 -6.52 -8.80
CA ILE A 67 6.08 -7.39 -7.76
C ILE A 67 7.58 -7.43 -7.89
N LEU A 68 8.28 -7.11 -6.81
CA LEU A 68 9.73 -7.23 -6.72
C LEU A 68 10.09 -8.41 -5.85
N GLN A 69 10.89 -9.34 -6.36
CA GLN A 69 11.36 -10.46 -5.58
C GLN A 69 12.53 -11.15 -6.30
#